data_bcf90c3cb4783ff885e1e0e2378c0270
#
_entry.id   bcf90c3cb4783ff885e1e0e2378c0270
#
_cell.length_a   1.000
_cell.length_b   1.000
_cell.length_c   1.000
_cell.angle_alpha   90.00
_cell.angle_beta   90.00
_cell.angle_gamma   90.00
#
_symmetry.space_group_name_H-M   'P 1'
#
loop_
_entity.id
_entity.type
_entity.pdbx_description
1 polymer ?
#
loop_
_entity_poly.entity_id
_entity_poly.type
_entity_poly.pdbx_seq_one_letter_code
_entity_poly.pdbx_strand_id
1 'polypeptide(L)'
;QNQVLLDHVEQLGFNCEKGSESNVLARFHQTAKNHGADVVVRITGDCPLVDPCLVDEVIQGYFSSSTDYFSNINTPTYPDGLDVEVFSWNALNRAYLEADSLHDQEHVTPFIRESRLFSIGGLKCEEDFSELRWTLDEPADLELIRLIFAHFSPNIKFSWKDVLNYQRLMPHVFEINKKFNRNEGMIMGSGQKLYKR
;
A
#
# COMPACT_ATOMS: atom_id res chain seq x y z
N GLN A 1 13.49 -18.47 5.30
CA GLN A 1 13.78 -17.35 4.39
C GLN A 1 13.56 -15.98 5.07
N ASN A 2 12.62 -15.84 5.99
CA ASN A 2 12.26 -14.54 6.57
C ASN A 2 13.09 -14.11 7.80
N GLN A 3 14.04 -14.94 8.30
CA GLN A 3 14.80 -14.59 9.50
C GLN A 3 15.69 -13.36 9.29
N VAL A 4 16.32 -13.25 8.11
CA VAL A 4 17.19 -12.11 7.78
C VAL A 4 16.40 -10.79 7.79
N LEU A 5 15.16 -10.79 7.28
CA LEU A 5 14.29 -9.61 7.30
C LEU A 5 13.88 -9.23 8.73
N LEU A 6 13.53 -10.22 9.55
CA LEU A 6 13.19 -10.00 10.95
C LEU A 6 14.36 -9.38 11.72
N ASP A 7 15.52 -10.02 11.65
CA ASP A 7 16.72 -9.54 12.33
C ASP A 7 17.05 -8.10 11.92
N HIS A 8 16.87 -7.77 10.63
CA HIS A 8 17.10 -6.42 10.14
C HIS A 8 16.09 -5.41 10.68
N VAL A 9 14.79 -5.73 10.68
CA VAL A 9 13.72 -4.86 11.20
C VAL A 9 13.88 -4.64 12.71
N GLU A 10 14.21 -5.69 13.47
CA GLU A 10 14.49 -5.60 14.90
C GLU A 10 15.75 -4.76 15.20
N GLN A 11 16.82 -4.89 14.39
CA GLN A 11 18.01 -4.05 14.50
C GLN A 11 17.72 -2.57 14.27
N LEU A 12 16.71 -2.25 13.45
CA LEU A 12 16.23 -0.88 13.25
C LEU A 12 15.34 -0.38 14.40
N GLY A 13 15.05 -1.21 15.40
CA GLY A 13 14.25 -0.85 16.58
C GLY A 13 12.74 -0.97 16.37
N PHE A 14 12.29 -1.65 15.34
CA PHE A 14 10.86 -1.87 15.08
C PHE A 14 10.41 -3.27 15.53
N ASN A 15 9.17 -3.36 16.02
CA ASN A 15 8.55 -4.65 16.31
C ASN A 15 8.27 -5.40 15.00
N CYS A 16 8.51 -6.69 15.00
CA CYS A 16 8.24 -7.55 13.85
C CYS A 16 7.58 -8.85 14.28
N GLU A 17 6.50 -9.23 13.60
CA GLU A 17 5.79 -10.49 13.85
C GLU A 17 5.82 -11.39 12.62
N LYS A 18 5.96 -12.70 12.88
CA LYS A 18 5.86 -13.74 11.85
C LYS A 18 4.42 -14.20 11.71
N GLY A 19 4.04 -14.56 10.49
CA GLY A 19 2.75 -15.17 10.22
C GLY A 19 2.74 -15.93 8.90
N SER A 20 1.55 -16.33 8.46
CA SER A 20 1.38 -17.03 7.18
C SER A 20 1.91 -16.19 6.01
N GLU A 21 2.61 -16.83 5.10
CA GLU A 21 3.06 -16.23 3.84
C GLU A 21 1.90 -16.08 2.85
N SER A 22 1.07 -17.10 2.74
CA SER A 22 -0.06 -17.15 1.79
C SER A 22 -1.35 -16.53 2.33
N ASN A 23 -1.52 -16.44 3.65
CA ASN A 23 -2.70 -15.81 4.26
C ASN A 23 -2.28 -14.54 5.02
N VAL A 24 -2.12 -13.47 4.25
CA VAL A 24 -1.72 -12.16 4.77
C VAL A 24 -2.82 -11.55 5.65
N LEU A 25 -4.10 -11.79 5.33
CA LEU A 25 -5.23 -11.37 6.15
C LEU A 25 -5.15 -11.95 7.57
N ALA A 26 -4.85 -13.25 7.69
CA ALA A 26 -4.66 -13.88 9.00
C ALA A 26 -3.47 -13.26 9.76
N ARG A 27 -2.39 -12.91 9.06
CA ARG A 27 -1.22 -12.25 9.66
C ARG A 27 -1.56 -10.86 10.19
N PHE A 28 -2.28 -10.03 9.41
CA PHE A 28 -2.76 -8.73 9.87
C PHE A 28 -3.69 -8.86 11.07
N HIS A 29 -4.67 -9.78 10.99
CA HIS A 29 -5.61 -10.03 12.08
C HIS A 29 -4.89 -10.45 13.37
N GLN A 30 -3.96 -11.41 13.30
CA GLN A 30 -3.24 -11.89 14.48
C GLN A 30 -2.37 -10.79 15.10
N THR A 31 -1.63 -10.03 14.27
CA THR A 31 -0.80 -8.92 14.75
C THR A 31 -1.65 -7.83 15.40
N ALA A 32 -2.72 -7.37 14.74
CA ALA A 32 -3.61 -6.37 15.30
C ALA A 32 -4.24 -6.83 16.64
N LYS A 33 -4.64 -8.09 16.74
CA LYS A 33 -5.15 -8.69 17.96
C LYS A 33 -4.11 -8.73 19.09
N ASN A 34 -2.88 -9.14 18.80
CA ASN A 34 -1.80 -9.23 19.78
C ASN A 34 -1.46 -7.87 20.39
N HIS A 35 -1.59 -6.81 19.60
CA HIS A 35 -1.30 -5.44 20.03
C HIS A 35 -2.53 -4.65 20.48
N GLY A 36 -3.71 -5.24 20.49
CA GLY A 36 -4.95 -4.58 20.92
C GLY A 36 -5.30 -3.36 20.06
N ALA A 37 -5.05 -3.44 18.76
CA ALA A 37 -5.27 -2.33 17.86
C ALA A 37 -6.76 -2.09 17.60
N ASP A 38 -7.25 -0.87 17.80
CA ASP A 38 -8.59 -0.44 17.43
C ASP A 38 -8.69 -0.05 15.95
N VAL A 39 -7.60 0.48 15.41
CA VAL A 39 -7.46 0.93 14.02
C VAL A 39 -6.14 0.43 13.45
N VAL A 40 -6.18 -0.01 12.21
CA VAL A 40 -5.01 -0.51 11.47
C VAL A 40 -4.72 0.43 10.30
N VAL A 41 -3.46 0.84 10.18
CA VAL A 41 -2.93 1.52 8.99
C VAL A 41 -2.10 0.51 8.21
N ARG A 42 -2.50 0.25 6.98
CA ARG A 42 -1.80 -0.70 6.09
C ARG A 42 -0.98 0.05 5.06
N ILE A 43 0.30 -0.24 5.05
CA ILE A 43 1.26 0.16 4.02
C ILE A 43 1.97 -1.12 3.58
N THR A 44 2.23 -1.27 2.29
CA THR A 44 2.89 -2.45 1.74
C THR A 44 4.38 -2.21 1.51
N GLY A 45 5.17 -3.29 1.55
CA GLY A 45 6.63 -3.21 1.48
C GLY A 45 7.20 -2.81 0.11
N ASP A 46 6.36 -2.82 -0.91
CA ASP A 46 6.62 -2.37 -2.27
C ASP A 46 6.40 -0.86 -2.50
N CYS A 47 6.08 -0.12 -1.43
CA CYS A 47 5.85 1.34 -1.44
C CYS A 47 7.01 2.12 -0.79
N PRO A 48 8.25 2.05 -1.29
CA PRO A 48 9.42 2.67 -0.64
C PRO A 48 9.42 4.20 -0.67
N LEU A 49 8.52 4.82 -1.45
CA LEU A 49 8.35 6.27 -1.55
C LEU A 49 7.12 6.78 -0.81
N VAL A 50 6.50 5.95 0.05
CA VAL A 50 5.35 6.37 0.84
C VAL A 50 5.68 7.65 1.63
N ASP A 51 4.78 8.63 1.56
CA ASP A 51 4.98 9.95 2.17
C ASP A 51 4.29 10.01 3.53
N PRO A 52 5.02 10.31 4.61
CA PRO A 52 4.44 10.42 5.95
C PRO A 52 3.29 11.43 6.06
N CYS A 53 3.36 12.56 5.33
CA CYS A 53 2.29 13.54 5.35
C CYS A 53 1.02 12.99 4.67
N LEU A 54 1.17 12.23 3.59
CA LEU A 54 0.04 11.56 2.94
C LEU A 54 -0.57 10.48 3.85
N VAL A 55 0.27 9.73 4.58
CA VAL A 55 -0.22 8.77 5.59
C VAL A 55 -1.07 9.48 6.64
N ASP A 56 -0.60 10.61 7.17
CA ASP A 56 -1.33 11.41 8.16
C ASP A 56 -2.64 11.97 7.58
N GLU A 57 -2.65 12.42 6.31
CA GLU A 57 -3.87 12.88 5.63
C GLU A 57 -4.92 11.76 5.53
N VAL A 58 -4.52 10.55 5.17
CA VAL A 58 -5.44 9.38 5.10
C VAL A 58 -5.97 9.01 6.48
N ILE A 59 -5.10 9.02 7.51
CA ILE A 59 -5.50 8.76 8.91
C ILE A 59 -6.52 9.82 9.39
N GLN A 60 -6.26 11.10 9.14
CA GLN A 60 -7.18 12.18 9.49
C GLN A 60 -8.50 12.06 8.75
N GLY A 61 -8.46 11.70 7.46
CA GLY A 61 -9.65 11.44 6.66
C GLY A 61 -10.49 10.30 7.24
N TYR A 62 -9.86 9.22 7.66
CA TYR A 62 -10.54 8.10 8.35
C TYR A 62 -11.29 8.59 9.60
N PHE A 63 -10.61 9.26 10.52
CA PHE A 63 -11.24 9.73 11.77
C PHE A 63 -12.33 10.79 11.54
N SER A 64 -12.22 11.58 10.47
CA SER A 64 -13.19 12.62 10.15
C SER A 64 -14.44 12.08 9.43
N SER A 65 -14.33 10.95 8.72
CA SER A 65 -15.39 10.41 7.87
C SER A 65 -16.35 9.46 8.58
N SER A 66 -15.99 8.96 9.77
CA SER A 66 -16.74 7.93 10.51
C SER A 66 -17.03 6.68 9.65
N THR A 67 -16.09 6.27 8.81
CA THR A 67 -16.19 5.09 7.95
C THR A 67 -15.45 3.90 8.56
N ASP A 68 -15.80 2.67 8.14
CA ASP A 68 -15.12 1.44 8.56
C ASP A 68 -13.76 1.28 7.89
N TYR A 69 -13.62 1.86 6.68
CA TYR A 69 -12.43 1.82 5.85
C TYR A 69 -12.26 3.16 5.11
N PHE A 70 -11.02 3.64 5.03
CA PHE A 70 -10.66 4.86 4.30
C PHE A 70 -9.30 4.68 3.63
N SER A 71 -9.14 5.14 2.38
CA SER A 71 -7.88 4.98 1.65
C SER A 71 -7.73 5.97 0.51
N ASN A 72 -6.55 6.04 -0.09
CA ASN A 72 -6.30 6.76 -1.32
C ASN A 72 -6.34 5.86 -2.58
N ILE A 73 -6.71 4.55 -2.42
CA ILE A 73 -6.67 3.56 -3.51
C ILE A 73 -8.02 3.19 -4.12
N ASN A 74 -9.16 3.45 -3.45
CA ASN A 74 -10.49 3.08 -3.95
C ASN A 74 -10.85 3.76 -5.27
N THR A 75 -10.43 4.99 -5.45
CA THR A 75 -10.44 5.73 -6.72
C THR A 75 -9.05 6.34 -6.82
N PRO A 76 -8.09 5.62 -7.39
CA PRO A 76 -6.70 6.05 -7.36
C PRO A 76 -6.53 7.35 -8.17
N THR A 77 -5.91 8.34 -7.51
CA THR A 77 -5.51 9.63 -8.10
C THR A 77 -4.08 9.99 -7.72
N TYR A 78 -3.48 9.24 -6.80
CA TYR A 78 -2.07 9.33 -6.44
C TYR A 78 -1.24 8.34 -7.27
N PRO A 79 0.08 8.59 -7.44
CA PRO A 79 0.99 7.63 -8.03
C PRO A 79 0.91 6.25 -7.36
N ASP A 80 1.03 5.20 -8.15
CA ASP A 80 1.18 3.82 -7.68
C ASP A 80 2.46 3.69 -6.84
N GLY A 81 2.36 3.11 -5.62
CA GLY A 81 3.46 3.09 -4.65
C GLY A 81 3.35 4.15 -3.54
N LEU A 82 2.23 4.90 -3.49
CA LEU A 82 1.86 5.77 -2.38
C LEU A 82 0.59 5.28 -1.66
N ASP A 83 0.33 3.99 -1.73
CA ASP A 83 -0.91 3.37 -1.29
C ASP A 83 -0.98 3.30 0.24
N VAL A 84 -2.07 3.85 0.81
CA VAL A 84 -2.35 3.88 2.24
C VAL A 84 -3.79 3.49 2.48
N GLU A 85 -4.01 2.54 3.38
CA GLU A 85 -5.32 2.08 3.79
C GLU A 85 -5.46 2.17 5.31
N VAL A 86 -6.60 2.63 5.77
CA VAL A 86 -6.93 2.71 7.21
C VAL A 86 -8.29 2.05 7.44
N PHE A 87 -8.37 1.15 8.41
CA PHE A 87 -9.60 0.43 8.70
C PHE A 87 -9.71 0.04 10.17
N SER A 88 -10.95 -0.15 10.63
CA SER A 88 -11.23 -0.55 12.00
C SER A 88 -10.84 -1.99 12.28
N TRP A 89 -10.53 -2.30 13.55
CA TRP A 89 -10.40 -3.67 14.03
C TRP A 89 -11.65 -4.51 13.70
N ASN A 90 -12.84 -3.92 13.83
CA ASN A 90 -14.09 -4.63 13.54
C ASN A 90 -14.18 -5.04 12.07
N ALA A 91 -13.79 -4.18 11.15
CA ALA A 91 -13.74 -4.49 9.71
C ALA A 91 -12.74 -5.61 9.43
N LEU A 92 -11.52 -5.53 9.99
CA LEU A 92 -10.51 -6.56 9.84
C LEU A 92 -10.93 -7.90 10.43
N ASN A 93 -11.49 -7.90 11.65
CA ASN A 93 -11.94 -9.11 12.31
C ASN A 93 -13.09 -9.79 11.54
N ARG A 94 -14.03 -9.01 11.03
CA ARG A 94 -15.12 -9.54 10.21
C ARG A 94 -14.62 -10.09 8.88
N ALA A 95 -13.70 -9.40 8.21
CA ALA A 95 -13.05 -9.91 7.00
C ALA A 95 -12.32 -11.24 7.27
N TYR A 96 -11.59 -11.35 8.38
CA TYR A 96 -10.92 -12.60 8.75
C TYR A 96 -11.88 -13.76 8.96
N LEU A 97 -13.08 -13.52 9.51
CA LEU A 97 -14.07 -14.56 9.81
C LEU A 97 -14.94 -14.95 8.61
N GLU A 98 -15.17 -14.04 7.66
CA GLU A 98 -16.14 -14.21 6.59
C GLU A 98 -15.52 -14.31 5.18
N ALA A 99 -14.29 -13.81 4.97
CA ALA A 99 -13.63 -13.90 3.68
C ALA A 99 -13.10 -15.32 3.44
N ASP A 100 -13.48 -15.93 2.33
CA ASP A 100 -13.14 -17.31 1.97
C ASP A 100 -12.28 -17.45 0.71
N SER A 101 -12.14 -16.36 -0.09
CA SER A 101 -11.36 -16.39 -1.31
C SER A 101 -9.85 -16.28 -1.04
N LEU A 102 -9.04 -16.94 -1.87
CA LEU A 102 -7.59 -16.79 -1.82
C LEU A 102 -7.15 -15.34 -2.07
N HIS A 103 -7.88 -14.62 -2.90
CA HIS A 103 -7.65 -13.20 -3.19
C HIS A 103 -7.79 -12.33 -1.94
N ASP A 104 -8.87 -12.53 -1.15
CA ASP A 104 -9.06 -11.81 0.10
C ASP A 104 -7.97 -12.15 1.12
N GLN A 105 -7.59 -13.43 1.20
CA GLN A 105 -6.56 -13.89 2.12
C GLN A 105 -5.18 -13.30 1.78
N GLU A 106 -4.85 -13.15 0.51
CA GLU A 106 -3.57 -12.59 0.05
C GLU A 106 -3.53 -11.06 0.16
N HIS A 107 -4.61 -10.37 -0.24
CA HIS A 107 -4.61 -8.92 -0.38
C HIS A 107 -5.24 -8.16 0.80
N VAL A 108 -5.78 -8.86 1.81
CA VAL A 108 -6.29 -8.34 3.10
C VAL A 108 -7.60 -7.56 2.99
N THR A 109 -7.70 -6.57 2.13
CA THR A 109 -8.78 -5.58 2.12
C THR A 109 -9.85 -5.74 1.03
N PRO A 110 -9.74 -6.62 0.02
CA PRO A 110 -10.77 -6.74 -1.01
C PRO A 110 -12.16 -7.04 -0.43
N PHE A 111 -12.27 -7.98 0.53
CA PHE A 111 -13.55 -8.27 1.21
C PHE A 111 -14.14 -7.02 1.86
N ILE A 112 -13.33 -6.18 2.53
CA ILE A 112 -13.80 -4.94 3.15
C ILE A 112 -14.33 -3.98 2.09
N ARG A 113 -13.60 -3.81 0.98
CA ARG A 113 -13.93 -2.85 -0.07
C ARG A 113 -15.11 -3.26 -0.96
N GLU A 114 -15.31 -4.57 -1.17
CA GLU A 114 -16.17 -5.07 -2.25
C GLU A 114 -17.46 -5.74 -1.74
N SER A 115 -17.51 -6.22 -0.49
CA SER A 115 -18.65 -6.94 0.08
C SER A 115 -19.90 -6.07 0.29
N ARG A 116 -19.79 -4.75 0.29
CA ARG A 116 -20.86 -3.79 0.62
C ARG A 116 -21.36 -3.89 2.08
N LEU A 117 -20.58 -4.52 2.93
CA LEU A 117 -20.91 -4.70 4.37
C LEU A 117 -20.35 -3.57 5.24
N PHE A 118 -19.51 -2.72 4.66
CA PHE A 118 -18.76 -1.67 5.34
C PHE A 118 -18.98 -0.32 4.69
N SER A 119 -18.89 0.73 5.50
CA SER A 119 -18.84 2.10 5.01
C SER A 119 -17.44 2.44 4.54
N ILE A 120 -17.33 2.97 3.32
CA ILE A 120 -16.07 3.20 2.62
C ILE A 120 -15.90 4.68 2.34
N GLY A 121 -14.76 5.25 2.75
CA GLY A 121 -14.31 6.59 2.41
C GLY A 121 -13.04 6.60 1.58
N GLY A 122 -12.63 7.78 1.13
CA GLY A 122 -11.39 7.88 0.36
C GLY A 122 -10.88 9.29 0.17
N LEU A 123 -9.55 9.40 0.11
CA LEU A 123 -8.82 10.62 -0.22
C LEU A 123 -8.51 10.66 -1.71
N LYS A 124 -8.71 11.82 -2.33
CA LYS A 124 -8.37 12.07 -3.74
C LYS A 124 -7.42 13.25 -3.83
N CYS A 125 -6.44 13.13 -4.72
CA CYS A 125 -5.64 14.27 -5.15
C CYS A 125 -6.48 15.18 -6.06
N GLU A 126 -6.19 16.48 -6.08
CA GLU A 126 -6.85 17.44 -6.98
C GLU A 126 -6.55 17.14 -8.46
N GLU A 127 -5.31 16.73 -8.75
CA GLU A 127 -4.88 16.25 -10.06
C GLU A 127 -4.79 14.73 -10.05
N ASP A 128 -5.05 14.10 -11.19
CA ASP A 128 -4.94 12.65 -11.36
C ASP A 128 -3.51 12.27 -11.81
N PHE A 129 -2.81 11.57 -10.91
CA PHE A 129 -1.46 11.02 -11.12
C PHE A 129 -1.45 9.49 -11.10
N SER A 130 -2.61 8.84 -11.22
CA SER A 130 -2.75 7.38 -11.09
C SER A 130 -1.95 6.58 -12.13
N GLU A 131 -1.60 7.20 -13.26
CA GLU A 131 -0.77 6.60 -14.31
C GLU A 131 0.72 6.58 -13.97
N LEU A 132 1.16 7.31 -12.92
CA LEU A 132 2.56 7.30 -12.49
C LEU A 132 2.83 6.07 -11.64
N ARG A 133 3.95 5.37 -11.95
CA ARG A 133 4.35 4.13 -11.27
C ARG A 133 5.63 4.32 -10.47
N TRP A 134 5.48 4.28 -9.14
CA TRP A 134 6.56 4.43 -8.16
C TRP A 134 6.62 3.25 -7.16
N THR A 135 5.88 2.18 -7.42
CA THR A 135 5.95 0.92 -6.67
C THR A 135 7.22 0.14 -7.00
N LEU A 136 7.54 -0.89 -6.23
CA LEU A 136 8.72 -1.74 -6.36
C LEU A 136 8.34 -3.21 -6.53
N ASP A 137 7.93 -3.61 -7.75
CA ASP A 137 7.58 -4.99 -8.08
C ASP A 137 8.59 -5.62 -9.06
N GLU A 138 9.12 -4.81 -9.97
CA GLU A 138 9.97 -5.26 -11.06
C GLU A 138 11.42 -4.75 -10.92
N PRO A 139 12.42 -5.44 -11.53
CA PRO A 139 13.80 -4.96 -11.52
C PRO A 139 13.95 -3.51 -12.03
N ALA A 140 13.15 -3.10 -13.00
CA ALA A 140 13.14 -1.74 -13.53
C ALA A 140 12.62 -0.73 -12.50
N ASP A 141 11.66 -1.12 -11.66
CA ASP A 141 11.20 -0.28 -10.55
C ASP A 141 12.33 -0.05 -9.55
N LEU A 142 13.10 -1.09 -9.21
CA LEU A 142 14.25 -0.96 -8.31
C LEU A 142 15.30 0.00 -8.86
N GLU A 143 15.55 -0.04 -10.17
CA GLU A 143 16.46 0.90 -10.82
C GLU A 143 15.97 2.34 -10.69
N LEU A 144 14.69 2.59 -11.00
CA LEU A 144 14.08 3.90 -10.84
C LEU A 144 14.14 4.40 -9.38
N ILE A 145 13.74 3.58 -8.41
CA ILE A 145 13.78 3.93 -6.99
C ILE A 145 15.20 4.30 -6.54
N ARG A 146 16.21 3.55 -6.97
CA ARG A 146 17.63 3.88 -6.69
C ARG A 146 18.03 5.24 -7.26
N LEU A 147 17.61 5.57 -8.48
CA LEU A 147 17.89 6.87 -9.11
C LEU A 147 17.21 8.01 -8.34
N ILE A 148 15.96 7.81 -7.89
CA ILE A 148 15.25 8.81 -7.08
C ILE A 148 16.00 9.06 -5.76
N PHE A 149 16.35 8.03 -5.01
CA PHE A 149 17.10 8.19 -3.77
C PHE A 149 18.50 8.79 -3.99
N ALA A 150 19.19 8.45 -5.09
CA ALA A 150 20.48 9.04 -5.45
C ALA A 150 20.34 10.53 -5.77
N HIS A 151 19.27 10.95 -6.46
CA HIS A 151 19.01 12.35 -6.77
C HIS A 151 18.84 13.21 -5.51
N PHE A 152 18.14 12.71 -4.52
CA PHE A 152 17.89 13.45 -3.27
C PHE A 152 19.00 13.29 -2.21
N SER A 153 19.95 12.35 -2.41
CA SER A 153 21.05 12.11 -1.46
C SER A 153 21.86 13.37 -1.18
N PRO A 154 22.29 13.62 0.08
CA PRO A 154 22.09 12.79 1.29
C PRO A 154 20.74 13.00 2.01
N ASN A 155 19.86 13.88 1.51
CA ASN A 155 18.54 14.11 2.10
C ASN A 155 17.59 12.97 1.70
N ILE A 156 17.20 12.13 2.68
CA ILE A 156 16.21 11.08 2.51
C ILE A 156 14.79 11.48 2.94
N LYS A 157 14.61 12.72 3.41
CA LYS A 157 13.31 13.27 3.84
C LYS A 157 12.74 14.19 2.75
N PHE A 158 12.50 13.64 1.59
CA PHE A 158 11.82 14.29 0.49
C PHE A 158 10.35 13.83 0.43
N SER A 159 9.48 14.70 -0.03
CA SER A 159 8.05 14.43 -0.19
C SER A 159 7.75 13.77 -1.54
N TRP A 160 6.57 13.19 -1.67
CA TRP A 160 6.09 12.72 -2.96
C TRP A 160 5.96 13.84 -4.01
N LYS A 161 5.70 15.08 -3.55
CA LYS A 161 5.66 16.27 -4.43
C LYS A 161 7.05 16.63 -4.97
N ASP A 162 8.11 16.39 -4.19
CA ASP A 162 9.48 16.57 -4.67
C ASP A 162 9.81 15.53 -5.75
N VAL A 163 9.37 14.27 -5.58
CA VAL A 163 9.52 13.22 -6.60
C VAL A 163 8.74 13.59 -7.87
N LEU A 164 7.52 14.09 -7.72
CA LEU A 164 6.71 14.55 -8.85
C LEU A 164 7.39 15.69 -9.62
N ASN A 165 7.99 16.65 -8.90
CA ASN A 165 8.75 17.73 -9.50
C ASN A 165 10.00 17.20 -10.22
N TYR A 166 10.72 16.25 -9.62
CA TYR A 166 11.85 15.60 -10.28
C TYR A 166 11.44 14.90 -11.57
N GLN A 167 10.31 14.17 -11.55
CA GLN A 167 9.76 13.54 -12.76
C GLN A 167 9.42 14.55 -13.86
N ARG A 168 8.84 15.70 -13.50
CA ARG A 168 8.54 16.78 -14.45
C ARG A 168 9.81 17.39 -15.08
N LEU A 169 10.87 17.52 -14.29
CA LEU A 169 12.15 18.08 -14.77
C LEU A 169 12.99 17.09 -15.57
N MET A 170 12.91 15.80 -15.23
CA MET A 170 13.75 14.73 -15.80
C MET A 170 12.89 13.54 -16.26
N PRO A 171 11.93 13.74 -17.17
CA PRO A 171 10.95 12.70 -17.55
C PRO A 171 11.61 11.43 -18.12
N HIS A 172 12.76 11.54 -18.77
CA HIS A 172 13.48 10.40 -19.33
C HIS A 172 13.96 9.39 -18.28
N VAL A 173 14.17 9.81 -17.02
CA VAL A 173 14.54 8.91 -15.91
C VAL A 173 13.38 7.99 -15.59
N PHE A 174 12.15 8.46 -15.70
CA PHE A 174 10.93 7.73 -15.37
C PHE A 174 10.37 6.88 -16.54
N GLU A 175 11.05 6.90 -17.70
CA GLU A 175 10.72 5.98 -18.81
C GLU A 175 11.17 4.53 -18.54
N ILE A 176 12.05 4.30 -17.55
CA ILE A 176 12.68 3.00 -17.25
C ILE A 176 11.62 1.93 -16.98
N ASN A 177 10.55 2.26 -16.24
CA ASN A 177 9.50 1.32 -15.88
C ASN A 177 8.14 1.59 -16.55
N LYS A 178 8.06 2.51 -17.47
CA LYS A 178 6.80 2.95 -18.12
C LYS A 178 6.01 1.86 -18.84
N LYS A 179 6.67 0.75 -19.19
CA LYS A 179 6.01 -0.40 -19.84
C LYS A 179 5.09 -1.20 -18.92
N PHE A 180 5.21 -1.03 -17.61
CA PHE A 180 4.42 -1.75 -16.63
C PHE A 180 3.22 -0.91 -16.18
N ASN A 181 2.06 -1.55 -16.06
CA ASN A 181 0.83 -0.90 -15.60
C ASN A 181 0.64 -1.08 -14.10
N ARG A 182 -0.21 -0.23 -13.50
CA ARG A 182 -0.63 -0.37 -12.11
C ARG A 182 -1.24 -1.75 -11.88
N ASN A 183 -0.89 -2.40 -10.77
CA ASN A 183 -1.40 -3.72 -10.35
C ASN A 183 -1.10 -4.89 -11.29
N GLU A 184 -0.14 -4.79 -12.18
CA GLU A 184 0.22 -5.91 -13.08
C GLU A 184 0.64 -7.17 -12.32
N GLY A 185 1.33 -7.03 -11.19
CA GLY A 185 1.70 -8.12 -10.30
C GLY A 185 0.50 -8.86 -9.68
N MET A 186 -0.58 -8.14 -9.34
CA MET A 186 -1.83 -8.73 -8.84
C MET A 186 -2.56 -9.57 -9.89
N ILE A 187 -2.43 -9.24 -11.17
CA ILE A 187 -3.10 -9.93 -12.28
C ILE A 187 -2.42 -11.27 -12.57
N MET A 188 -1.09 -11.35 -12.45
CA MET A 188 -0.33 -12.58 -12.72
C MET A 188 -0.46 -13.63 -11.59
N GLY A 189 -0.66 -13.21 -10.34
CA GLY A 189 -0.80 -14.11 -9.20
C GLY A 189 -2.17 -14.78 -9.09
N SER A 190 -3.23 -14.16 -9.60
CA SER A 190 -4.61 -14.59 -9.34
C SER A 190 -5.16 -15.65 -10.30
N GLY A 191 -4.56 -15.89 -11.45
CA GLY A 191 -5.05 -16.84 -12.45
C GLY A 191 -6.54 -16.72 -12.85
N GLN A 192 -7.25 -15.76 -12.29
CA GLN A 192 -8.65 -15.45 -12.53
C GLN A 192 -8.78 -14.02 -13.07
N LYS A 193 -9.39 -13.93 -14.25
CA LYS A 193 -9.78 -12.66 -14.85
C LYS A 193 -10.67 -11.89 -13.87
N LEU A 194 -10.13 -10.84 -13.25
CA LEU A 194 -10.91 -9.90 -12.50
C LEU A 194 -11.92 -9.17 -13.39
N TYR A 195 -13.14 -9.25 -13.00
CA TYR A 195 -14.37 -8.60 -13.44
C TYR A 195 -14.19 -7.41 -14.40
N LYS A 196 -14.48 -7.64 -15.69
CA LYS A 196 -14.95 -6.58 -16.57
C LYS A 196 -16.37 -6.20 -16.13
N ARG A 197 -16.55 -4.99 -15.66
CA ARG A 197 -17.79 -4.26 -15.75
C ARG A 197 -17.56 -2.93 -16.45
#